data_4d832e4887c0eda48ac55d209fb1d505
#
_entry.id   4d832e4887c0eda48ac55d209fb1d505
#
_cell.length_a   1.000
_cell.length_b   1.000
_cell.length_c   1.000
_cell.angle_alpha   90.00
_cell.angle_beta   90.00
_cell.angle_gamma   90.00
#
_symmetry.space_group_name_H-M   'P 1'
#
loop_
_entity.id
_entity.type
_entity.pdbx_description
1 polymer ?
#
loop_
_entity_poly.entity_id
_entity_poly.type
_entity_poly.pdbx_seq_one_letter_code
_entity_poly.pdbx_strand_id
1 'polypeptide(L)'
;MPRLEHNTRALAGLRIAVGALFLIFGEYKVFGSEFTLGGGFQFWINRFLENGAYPFMVPVLRNFVLPHGTAIAFVVAYGELAIGLALVLGILVRTASFFGLIYMLTLLFSSNYPGPHVAFWQYFGASLDHSVVALCFATFALANSEQAFSLTNHRRRKRLAAQGTAGG
;
A
#
# COMPACT_ATOMS: atom_id res chain seq x y z
N MET A 1 7.89 2.08 30.73
CA MET A 1 6.73 1.59 29.94
C MET A 1 5.92 2.67 29.21
N PRO A 2 5.72 3.91 29.72
CA PRO A 2 4.90 4.91 28.99
C PRO A 2 5.42 5.32 27.61
N ARG A 3 6.73 5.36 27.37
CA ARG A 3 7.32 5.71 26.08
C ARG A 3 7.00 4.69 24.97
N LEU A 4 6.98 3.40 25.29
CA LEU A 4 6.67 2.34 24.31
C LEU A 4 5.20 2.41 23.85
N GLU A 5 4.28 2.72 24.76
CA GLU A 5 2.86 2.91 24.41
C GLU A 5 2.64 4.13 23.53
N HIS A 6 3.37 5.23 23.79
CA HIS A 6 3.29 6.44 22.97
C HIS A 6 3.76 6.19 21.54
N ASN A 7 4.89 5.51 21.35
CA ASN A 7 5.43 5.17 20.04
C ASN A 7 4.49 4.26 19.25
N THR A 8 3.86 3.30 19.94
CA THR A 8 2.88 2.41 19.31
C THR A 8 1.63 3.16 18.84
N ARG A 9 1.17 4.16 19.59
CA ARG A 9 0.04 5.01 19.20
C ARG A 9 0.38 5.91 18.01
N ALA A 10 1.56 6.52 17.99
CA ALA A 10 2.02 7.35 16.88
C ALA A 10 2.12 6.52 15.59
N LEU A 11 2.71 5.33 15.67
CA LEU A 11 2.82 4.41 14.54
C LEU A 11 1.45 3.94 14.04
N ALA A 12 0.51 3.68 14.95
CA ALA A 12 -0.85 3.33 14.59
C ALA A 12 -1.59 4.50 13.92
N GLY A 13 -1.34 5.74 14.37
CA GLY A 13 -1.84 6.95 13.71
C GLY A 13 -1.34 7.08 12.27
N LEU A 14 -0.03 6.90 12.05
CA LEU A 14 0.56 6.92 10.71
C LEU A 14 -0.03 5.80 9.83
N ARG A 15 -0.19 4.60 10.36
CA ARG A 15 -0.84 3.49 9.67
C ARG A 15 -2.26 3.84 9.21
N ILE A 16 -3.07 4.43 10.09
CA ILE A 16 -4.43 4.85 9.78
C ILE A 16 -4.43 5.94 8.70
N ALA A 17 -3.53 6.91 8.78
CA ALA A 17 -3.40 7.97 7.79
C ALA A 17 -3.05 7.41 6.40
N VAL A 18 -2.05 6.52 6.30
CA VAL A 18 -1.69 5.83 5.04
C VAL A 18 -2.86 4.99 4.54
N GLY A 19 -3.54 4.26 5.43
CA GLY A 19 -4.73 3.49 5.09
C GLY A 19 -5.87 4.34 4.54
N ALA A 20 -6.11 5.52 5.13
CA ALA A 20 -7.11 6.46 4.64
C ALA A 20 -6.81 6.99 3.24
N LEU A 21 -5.54 7.29 2.94
CA LEU A 21 -5.12 7.64 1.57
C LEU A 21 -5.42 6.52 0.58
N PHE A 22 -5.11 5.28 0.93
CA PHE A 22 -5.40 4.11 0.10
C PHE A 22 -6.90 3.89 -0.10
N LEU A 23 -7.74 4.20 0.90
CA LEU A 23 -9.20 4.16 0.76
C LEU A 23 -9.69 5.21 -0.24
N ILE A 24 -9.22 6.44 -0.15
CA ILE A 24 -9.61 7.54 -1.04
C ILE A 24 -9.26 7.19 -2.50
N PHE A 25 -8.04 6.73 -2.75
CA PHE A 25 -7.61 6.34 -4.10
C PHE A 25 -8.28 5.07 -4.60
N GLY A 26 -8.47 4.07 -3.74
CA GLY A 26 -9.16 2.83 -4.07
C GLY A 26 -10.64 3.04 -4.35
N GLU A 27 -11.33 3.88 -3.56
CA GLU A 27 -12.73 4.25 -3.77
C GLU A 27 -12.93 4.88 -5.15
N TYR A 28 -12.14 5.89 -5.48
CA TYR A 28 -12.19 6.53 -6.80
C TYR A 28 -12.05 5.52 -7.96
N LYS A 29 -11.14 4.57 -7.83
CA LYS A 29 -10.87 3.56 -8.86
C LYS A 29 -11.95 2.48 -8.95
N VAL A 30 -12.58 2.14 -7.82
CA VAL A 30 -13.62 1.09 -7.75
C VAL A 30 -14.97 1.64 -8.23
N PHE A 31 -15.38 2.80 -7.75
CA PHE A 31 -16.68 3.39 -8.06
C PHE A 31 -16.67 4.23 -9.36
N GLY A 32 -15.50 4.71 -9.79
CA GLY A 32 -15.32 5.35 -11.08
C GLY A 32 -14.97 4.33 -12.16
N SER A 33 -15.88 4.07 -13.10
CA SER A 33 -15.65 3.13 -14.22
C SER A 33 -14.51 3.55 -15.16
N GLU A 34 -14.14 4.83 -15.14
CA GLU A 34 -13.06 5.41 -15.97
C GLU A 34 -11.72 4.68 -15.79
N PHE A 35 -11.35 4.38 -14.55
CA PHE A 35 -10.07 3.72 -14.28
C PHE A 35 -10.04 2.27 -14.77
N THR A 36 -11.10 1.50 -14.51
CA THR A 36 -11.13 0.06 -14.78
C THR A 36 -11.62 -0.28 -16.18
N LEU A 37 -12.69 0.35 -16.65
CA LEU A 37 -13.35 0.05 -17.93
C LEU A 37 -13.18 1.16 -18.97
N GLY A 38 -12.96 2.41 -18.53
CA GLY A 38 -12.81 3.57 -19.41
C GLY A 38 -11.40 3.76 -20.00
N GLY A 39 -10.47 2.82 -19.78
CA GLY A 39 -9.10 2.92 -20.32
C GLY A 39 -8.14 3.74 -19.46
N GLY A 40 -8.59 4.25 -18.31
CA GLY A 40 -7.77 5.08 -17.43
C GLY A 40 -6.52 4.38 -16.91
N PHE A 41 -6.61 3.09 -16.61
CA PHE A 41 -5.44 2.29 -16.24
C PHE A 41 -4.41 2.21 -17.37
N GLN A 42 -4.85 1.88 -18.59
CA GLN A 42 -3.98 1.80 -19.76
C GLN A 42 -3.35 3.16 -20.09
N PHE A 43 -4.10 4.24 -19.92
CA PHE A 43 -3.58 5.61 -20.05
C PHE A 43 -2.39 5.83 -19.11
N TRP A 44 -2.52 5.47 -17.82
CA TRP A 44 -1.43 5.62 -16.85
C TRP A 44 -0.23 4.74 -17.16
N ILE A 45 -0.44 3.49 -17.60
CA ILE A 45 0.67 2.61 -17.98
C ILE A 45 1.43 3.16 -19.18
N ASN A 46 0.74 3.67 -20.20
CA ASN A 46 1.38 4.34 -21.34
C ASN A 46 2.16 5.59 -20.88
N ARG A 47 1.57 6.38 -19.98
CA ARG A 47 2.23 7.55 -19.39
C ARG A 47 3.51 7.20 -18.63
N PHE A 48 3.53 6.08 -17.91
CA PHE A 48 4.74 5.57 -17.26
C PHE A 48 5.82 5.18 -18.28
N LEU A 49 5.43 4.54 -19.37
CA LEU A 49 6.37 4.19 -20.46
C LEU A 49 6.92 5.43 -21.17
N GLU A 50 6.11 6.48 -21.35
CA GLU A 50 6.52 7.76 -21.94
C GLU A 50 7.46 8.54 -21.02
N ASN A 51 7.15 8.63 -19.74
CA ASN A 51 7.94 9.35 -18.72
C ASN A 51 9.23 8.61 -18.33
N GLY A 52 9.45 7.40 -18.83
CA GLY A 52 10.60 6.56 -18.54
C GLY A 52 10.35 5.61 -17.37
N ALA A 53 9.95 4.38 -17.69
CA ALA A 53 9.99 3.27 -16.75
C ALA A 53 11.43 2.72 -16.65
N TYR A 54 11.74 2.07 -15.52
CA TYR A 54 13.03 1.39 -15.38
C TYR A 54 13.20 0.32 -16.47
N PRO A 55 14.41 0.12 -17.06
CA PRO A 55 14.60 -0.75 -18.21
C PRO A 55 14.08 -2.17 -18.03
N PHE A 56 14.22 -2.75 -16.82
CA PHE A 56 13.70 -4.08 -16.52
C PHE A 56 12.16 -4.11 -16.39
N MET A 57 11.54 -2.98 -16.12
CA MET A 57 10.08 -2.88 -15.98
C MET A 57 9.37 -2.67 -17.33
N VAL A 58 10.04 -2.05 -18.31
CA VAL A 58 9.47 -1.81 -19.63
C VAL A 58 8.88 -3.06 -20.28
N PRO A 59 9.59 -4.22 -20.37
CA PRO A 59 9.01 -5.42 -20.95
C PRO A 59 7.83 -5.97 -20.14
N VAL A 60 7.83 -5.81 -18.82
CA VAL A 60 6.71 -6.22 -17.96
C VAL A 60 5.47 -5.38 -18.26
N LEU A 61 5.63 -4.06 -18.36
CA LEU A 61 4.52 -3.15 -18.66
C LEU A 61 3.94 -3.40 -20.06
N ARG A 62 4.80 -3.56 -21.08
CA ARG A 62 4.37 -3.73 -22.47
C ARG A 62 3.80 -5.11 -22.76
N ASN A 63 4.47 -6.16 -22.30
CA ASN A 63 4.16 -7.53 -22.73
C ASN A 63 3.21 -8.26 -21.78
N PHE A 64 3.08 -7.79 -20.54
CA PHE A 64 2.20 -8.41 -19.55
C PHE A 64 1.09 -7.47 -19.07
N VAL A 65 1.45 -6.27 -18.60
CA VAL A 65 0.47 -5.37 -17.96
C VAL A 65 -0.52 -4.80 -18.98
N LEU A 66 -0.06 -4.26 -20.10
CA LEU A 66 -0.95 -3.65 -21.10
C LEU A 66 -1.92 -4.66 -21.75
N PRO A 67 -1.49 -5.87 -22.17
CA PRO A 67 -2.41 -6.86 -22.73
C PRO A 67 -3.49 -7.33 -21.75
N HIS A 68 -3.22 -7.31 -20.45
CA HIS A 68 -4.15 -7.69 -19.38
C HIS A 68 -4.71 -6.49 -18.62
N GLY A 69 -4.65 -5.28 -19.22
CA GLY A 69 -4.86 -4.01 -18.55
C GLY A 69 -6.16 -3.94 -17.74
N THR A 70 -7.30 -4.36 -18.30
CA THR A 70 -8.58 -4.34 -17.59
C THR A 70 -8.57 -5.23 -16.34
N ALA A 71 -8.08 -6.46 -16.45
CA ALA A 71 -8.02 -7.38 -15.30
C ALA A 71 -7.09 -6.84 -14.20
N ILE A 72 -5.92 -6.31 -14.59
CA ILE A 72 -4.96 -5.73 -13.65
C ILE A 72 -5.52 -4.45 -13.03
N ALA A 73 -6.26 -3.63 -13.77
CA ALA A 73 -6.94 -2.45 -13.25
C ALA A 73 -7.89 -2.79 -12.10
N PHE A 74 -8.68 -3.86 -12.23
CA PHE A 74 -9.51 -4.35 -11.15
C PHE A 74 -8.70 -4.82 -9.94
N VAL A 75 -7.63 -5.60 -10.17
CA VAL A 75 -6.74 -6.06 -9.08
C VAL A 75 -6.13 -4.86 -8.34
N VAL A 76 -5.70 -3.83 -9.05
CA VAL A 76 -5.16 -2.59 -8.45
C VAL A 76 -6.24 -1.86 -7.65
N ALA A 77 -7.42 -1.61 -8.23
CA ALA A 77 -8.48 -0.86 -7.59
C ALA A 77 -8.99 -1.52 -6.30
N TYR A 78 -9.32 -2.80 -6.37
CA TYR A 78 -9.78 -3.56 -5.19
C TYR A 78 -8.64 -3.85 -4.22
N GLY A 79 -7.42 -4.04 -4.70
CA GLY A 79 -6.23 -4.22 -3.88
C GLY A 79 -5.94 -3.00 -3.01
N GLU A 80 -5.98 -1.79 -3.59
CA GLU A 80 -5.82 -0.53 -2.82
C GLU A 80 -6.92 -0.38 -1.76
N LEU A 81 -8.17 -0.64 -2.12
CA LEU A 81 -9.29 -0.57 -1.19
C LEU A 81 -9.12 -1.58 -0.03
N ALA A 82 -8.75 -2.82 -0.34
CA ALA A 82 -8.52 -3.86 0.66
C ALA A 82 -7.34 -3.54 1.59
N ILE A 83 -6.22 -3.05 1.05
CA ILE A 83 -5.07 -2.59 1.83
C ILE A 83 -5.49 -1.43 2.75
N GLY A 84 -6.19 -0.44 2.20
CA GLY A 84 -6.68 0.71 2.97
C GLY A 84 -7.58 0.30 4.13
N LEU A 85 -8.58 -0.56 3.88
CA LEU A 85 -9.46 -1.10 4.92
C LEU A 85 -8.69 -1.88 5.99
N ALA A 86 -7.78 -2.76 5.59
CA ALA A 86 -6.98 -3.55 6.50
C ALA A 86 -6.13 -2.66 7.43
N LEU A 87 -5.51 -1.61 6.90
CA LEU A 87 -4.70 -0.67 7.66
C LEU A 87 -5.55 0.18 8.61
N VAL A 88 -6.67 0.73 8.16
CA VAL A 88 -7.53 1.57 9.01
C VAL A 88 -8.11 0.74 10.15
N LEU A 89 -8.66 -0.44 9.85
CA LEU A 89 -9.27 -1.31 10.85
C LEU A 89 -8.25 -2.04 11.74
N GLY A 90 -6.98 -2.05 11.35
CA GLY A 90 -5.93 -2.77 12.07
C GLY A 90 -6.10 -4.29 12.05
N ILE A 91 -6.56 -4.83 10.91
CA ILE A 91 -6.69 -6.26 10.67
C ILE A 91 -5.73 -6.68 9.56
N LEU A 92 -5.10 -7.85 9.71
CA LEU A 92 -4.12 -8.37 8.73
C LEU A 92 -3.05 -7.33 8.32
N VAL A 93 -2.67 -6.44 9.24
CA VAL A 93 -1.78 -5.28 8.96
C VAL A 93 -0.50 -5.70 8.27
N ARG A 94 0.15 -6.79 8.72
CA ARG A 94 1.41 -7.27 8.12
C ARG A 94 1.23 -7.73 6.68
N THR A 95 0.15 -8.49 6.42
CA THR A 95 -0.17 -8.99 5.08
C THR A 95 -0.50 -7.82 4.14
N ALA A 96 -1.37 -6.91 4.57
CA ALA A 96 -1.71 -5.72 3.81
C ALA A 96 -0.48 -4.85 3.53
N SER A 97 0.39 -4.68 4.52
CA SER A 97 1.63 -3.90 4.37
C SER A 97 2.63 -4.56 3.43
N PHE A 98 2.73 -5.88 3.41
CA PHE A 98 3.56 -6.60 2.46
C PHE A 98 3.10 -6.36 1.00
N PHE A 99 1.80 -6.49 0.73
CA PHE A 99 1.26 -6.20 -0.60
C PHE A 99 1.34 -4.72 -0.95
N GLY A 100 1.11 -3.82 0.00
CA GLY A 100 1.29 -2.39 -0.19
C GLY A 100 2.73 -2.01 -0.53
N LEU A 101 3.72 -2.64 0.12
CA LEU A 101 5.14 -2.47 -0.19
C LEU A 101 5.45 -2.90 -1.63
N ILE A 102 5.01 -4.11 -2.03
CA ILE A 102 5.20 -4.60 -3.40
C ILE A 102 4.56 -3.62 -4.40
N TYR A 103 3.35 -3.16 -4.13
CA TYR A 103 2.63 -2.23 -5.00
C TYR A 103 3.39 -0.90 -5.13
N MET A 104 3.85 -0.30 -4.04
CA MET A 104 4.62 0.95 -4.08
C MET A 104 5.96 0.79 -4.81
N LEU A 105 6.66 -0.33 -4.62
CA LEU A 105 7.89 -0.62 -5.37
C LEU A 105 7.60 -0.82 -6.86
N THR A 106 6.48 -1.45 -7.22
CA THR A 106 6.06 -1.58 -8.60
C THR A 106 5.83 -0.21 -9.24
N LEU A 107 5.13 0.70 -8.57
CA LEU A 107 4.94 2.07 -9.05
C LEU A 107 6.25 2.85 -9.13
N LEU A 108 7.12 2.74 -8.14
CA LEU A 108 8.45 3.36 -8.11
C LEU A 108 9.28 2.97 -9.35
N PHE A 109 9.29 1.68 -9.69
CA PHE A 109 10.07 1.20 -10.84
C PHE A 109 9.34 1.35 -12.18
N SER A 110 8.05 1.62 -12.16
CA SER A 110 7.26 1.85 -13.38
C SER A 110 7.36 3.27 -13.91
N SER A 111 7.86 4.23 -13.12
CA SER A 111 7.84 5.65 -13.51
C SER A 111 9.12 6.39 -13.15
N ASN A 112 9.36 7.49 -13.88
CA ASN A 112 10.39 8.49 -13.55
C ASN A 112 11.81 7.92 -13.41
N TYR A 113 12.19 7.00 -14.30
CA TYR A 113 13.57 6.52 -14.35
C TYR A 113 14.52 7.68 -14.67
N PRO A 114 15.48 8.00 -13.80
CA PRO A 114 16.33 9.18 -13.95
C PRO A 114 17.45 9.01 -15.00
N GLY A 115 17.57 7.83 -15.61
CA GLY A 115 18.63 7.50 -16.56
C GLY A 115 19.78 6.70 -15.94
N PRO A 116 20.71 6.19 -16.77
CA PRO A 116 21.92 5.52 -16.32
C PRO A 116 22.92 6.54 -15.77
N HIS A 117 23.80 6.11 -14.85
CA HIS A 117 24.94 6.88 -14.34
C HIS A 117 24.59 8.16 -13.55
N VAL A 118 23.40 8.22 -12.98
CA VAL A 118 22.99 9.28 -12.06
C VAL A 118 23.40 8.95 -10.61
N ALA A 119 23.38 9.95 -9.73
CA ALA A 119 23.65 9.74 -8.31
C ALA A 119 22.61 8.80 -7.68
N PHE A 120 23.03 7.91 -6.77
CA PHE A 120 22.19 6.86 -6.18
C PHE A 120 20.86 7.38 -5.60
N TRP A 121 20.87 8.54 -4.97
CA TRP A 121 19.65 9.13 -4.38
C TRP A 121 18.59 9.50 -5.42
N GLN A 122 18.97 9.75 -6.69
CA GLN A 122 18.03 10.13 -7.75
C GLN A 122 17.11 8.96 -8.13
N TYR A 123 17.56 7.72 -7.98
CA TYR A 123 16.72 6.54 -8.24
C TYR A 123 15.52 6.44 -7.29
N PHE A 124 15.61 7.03 -6.10
CA PHE A 124 14.51 7.09 -5.14
C PHE A 124 13.82 8.45 -5.12
N GLY A 125 14.59 9.51 -5.39
CA GLY A 125 14.11 10.89 -5.34
C GLY A 125 13.20 11.27 -6.50
N ALA A 126 13.32 10.62 -7.66
CA ALA A 126 12.49 10.88 -8.83
C ALA A 126 11.00 10.51 -8.60
N SER A 127 10.73 9.57 -7.71
CA SER A 127 9.39 9.19 -7.24
C SER A 127 9.38 9.11 -5.71
N LEU A 128 9.65 10.23 -5.07
CA LEU A 128 9.80 10.31 -3.61
C LEU A 128 8.53 9.91 -2.87
N ASP A 129 7.36 10.23 -3.42
CA ASP A 129 6.05 9.82 -2.93
C ASP A 129 5.95 8.29 -2.79
N HIS A 130 6.28 7.54 -3.83
CA HIS A 130 6.26 6.08 -3.81
C HIS A 130 7.31 5.51 -2.85
N SER A 131 8.52 6.11 -2.82
CA SER A 131 9.59 5.69 -1.92
C SER A 131 9.22 5.85 -0.45
N VAL A 132 8.66 7.00 -0.06
CA VAL A 132 8.27 7.28 1.33
C VAL A 132 7.14 6.36 1.78
N VAL A 133 6.12 6.16 0.94
CA VAL A 133 5.01 5.26 1.27
C VAL A 133 5.46 3.81 1.33
N ALA A 134 6.41 3.38 0.47
CA ALA A 134 7.03 2.06 0.56
C ALA A 134 7.74 1.85 1.91
N LEU A 135 8.48 2.84 2.41
CA LEU A 135 9.12 2.79 3.73
C LEU A 135 8.09 2.72 4.87
N CYS A 136 6.96 3.42 4.75
CA CYS A 136 5.86 3.28 5.71
C CYS A 136 5.33 1.84 5.75
N PHE A 137 5.07 1.24 4.59
CA PHE A 137 4.63 -0.16 4.53
C PHE A 137 5.67 -1.14 5.08
N ALA A 138 6.96 -0.97 4.76
CA ALA A 138 8.03 -1.77 5.33
C ALA A 138 8.03 -1.67 6.87
N THR A 139 7.87 -0.46 7.40
CA THR A 139 7.78 -0.23 8.84
C THR A 139 6.56 -0.92 9.46
N PHE A 140 5.38 -0.84 8.83
CA PHE A 140 4.17 -1.50 9.34
C PHE A 140 4.26 -3.03 9.28
N ALA A 141 4.95 -3.58 8.29
CA ALA A 141 5.17 -5.02 8.17
C ALA A 141 6.09 -5.55 9.28
N LEU A 142 7.10 -4.78 9.67
CA LEU A 142 8.11 -5.17 10.67
C LEU A 142 7.68 -4.83 12.11
N ALA A 143 7.01 -3.70 12.29
CA ALA A 143 6.62 -3.21 13.61
C ALA A 143 5.29 -3.82 14.10
N ASN A 144 5.09 -3.79 15.41
CA ASN A 144 3.81 -4.20 16.04
C ASN A 144 2.76 -3.07 15.99
N SER A 145 2.61 -2.43 14.83
CA SER A 145 1.67 -1.30 14.63
C SER A 145 0.19 -1.69 14.83
N GLU A 146 -0.11 -2.98 14.81
CA GLU A 146 -1.44 -3.55 15.09
C GLU A 146 -1.83 -3.54 16.57
N GLN A 147 -0.90 -3.23 17.51
CA GLN A 147 -1.19 -3.28 18.94
C GLN A 147 -2.09 -2.14 19.43
N ALA A 148 -2.05 -0.96 18.80
CA ALA A 148 -2.91 0.16 19.11
C ALA A 148 -3.98 0.36 18.03
N PHE A 149 -5.17 0.80 18.45
CA PHE A 149 -6.30 1.11 17.54
C PHE A 149 -6.61 0.00 16.54
N SER A 150 -6.71 -1.26 17.01
CA SER A 150 -6.90 -2.44 16.17
C SER A 150 -8.11 -3.24 16.63
N LEU A 151 -8.97 -3.61 15.68
CA LEU A 151 -10.11 -4.50 15.94
C LEU A 151 -9.65 -5.90 16.34
N THR A 152 -8.53 -6.37 15.83
CA THR A 152 -7.94 -7.67 16.20
C THR A 152 -7.62 -7.72 17.68
N ASN A 153 -6.95 -6.68 18.21
CA ASN A 153 -6.62 -6.61 19.63
C ASN A 153 -7.85 -6.41 20.53
N HIS A 154 -8.83 -5.63 20.08
CA HIS A 154 -10.07 -5.46 20.82
C HIS A 154 -10.81 -6.79 20.99
N ARG A 155 -10.94 -7.57 19.92
CA ARG A 155 -11.56 -8.90 19.98
C ARG A 155 -10.76 -9.88 20.85
N ARG A 156 -9.43 -9.87 20.80
CA ARG A 156 -8.57 -10.70 21.64
C ARG A 156 -8.72 -10.37 23.11
N ARG A 157 -8.72 -9.07 23.47
CA ARG A 157 -8.95 -8.64 24.86
C ARG A 157 -10.33 -9.06 25.39
N LYS A 158 -11.39 -8.93 24.59
CA LYS A 158 -12.73 -9.40 24.98
C LYS A 158 -12.77 -10.92 25.22
N ARG A 159 -12.12 -11.72 24.38
CA ARG A 159 -12.06 -13.19 24.55
C ARG A 159 -11.33 -13.58 25.83
N LEU A 160 -10.20 -12.95 26.14
CA LEU A 160 -9.43 -13.21 27.35
C LEU A 160 -10.22 -12.82 28.63
N ALA A 161 -10.93 -11.69 28.60
CA ALA A 161 -11.79 -11.27 29.67
C ALA A 161 -12.95 -12.27 29.93
N ALA A 162 -13.59 -12.79 28.87
CA ALA A 162 -14.65 -13.78 28.97
C ALA A 162 -14.18 -15.13 29.54
N GLN A 163 -12.95 -15.53 29.22
CA GLN A 163 -12.36 -16.76 29.77
C GLN A 163 -11.96 -16.63 31.22
N GLY A 164 -11.50 -15.46 31.67
CA GLY A 164 -11.16 -15.18 33.07
C GLY A 164 -12.38 -15.16 34.00
N THR A 165 -13.56 -14.82 33.49
CA THR A 165 -14.82 -14.83 34.29
C THR A 165 -15.51 -16.20 34.35
N ALA A 166 -15.13 -17.14 33.48
CA ALA A 166 -15.70 -18.50 33.44
C ALA A 166 -14.91 -19.51 34.30
N GLY A 167 -13.75 -19.14 34.84
CA GLY A 167 -12.85 -19.98 35.62
C GLY A 167 -12.72 -19.62 37.10
N GLY A 168 -13.51 -18.68 37.60
CA GLY A 168 -13.62 -18.29 39.00
C GLY A 168 -15.02 -18.54 39.53
#